data_9246fc8657a499577769c79b7e96e1df
#
_entry.id   9246fc8657a499577769c79b7e96e1df
#
_cell.length_a   1.000
_cell.length_b   1.000
_cell.length_c   1.000
_cell.angle_alpha   90.00
_cell.angle_beta   90.00
_cell.angle_gamma   90.00
#
_symmetry.space_group_name_H-M   'P 1'
#
loop_
_entity.id
_entity.type
_entity.pdbx_description
1 polymer ?
#
loop_
_entity_poly.entity_id
_entity_poly.type
_entity_poly.pdbx_seq_one_letter_code
_entity_poly.pdbx_strand_id
1 'polypeptide(L)'
;NDRVGWGKTATDSWTFDRDNAGYAGQFIWTGTDYIGEPTPWHNQNHTPVKSSYFGIVDTAGIPKHDFYLYQSQWVSVKKKPMVHLLPHWNWENRDLASKVEDAQGKIPVRAYSNAASVELFLNGQSLGVKKFNKKQTSDGRTYQEGANAKELYLEWKVAYQPGTLEAVARDEAGKEIARDKITTAGQPAGVRLVKEEHAIAADGKDLTYIYYEIVDSQGNVVPTANNLVRFQLHGQGQLVGVDNGEQASRERYKAQPDGSWIRRAFNGKGVAIVKSTEQAGKFTLTAHSDLLKSGQVTVFTGKKEDQEKTVLGTEVPKVRTVIEKEPKMPKTVGFIYSDGSREKRPVTWSSVDVSQAGVVTVKGMADGREVEARVEVLAIAKELPTVKRVAPGTDLSAVDKYVSIAVTDGSVQEYEVDKWEIAEADKAKLSVAGSRIPMTGQLGGETIHATLVVEEGNPAAPVVPTVSVGGEAVTGLTSQHPMQYRTLAYGASLPEVVASAENADVTVVQASAANGMRASIYVQPKDGGSLQTYAIQFLEEAPKIDH
;
A
#
# COMPACT_ATOMS: atom_id res chain seq x y z
N ASN A 1 15.78 -13.67 9.69
CA ASN A 1 15.29 -13.42 11.06
C ASN A 1 15.08 -14.68 11.91
N ASP A 2 15.49 -15.83 11.43
CA ASP A 2 15.53 -17.11 12.14
C ASP A 2 16.49 -17.13 13.37
N ARG A 3 17.33 -16.09 13.49
CA ARG A 3 18.29 -15.93 14.60
C ARG A 3 17.69 -15.33 15.88
N VAL A 4 16.46 -14.86 15.82
CA VAL A 4 15.72 -14.37 16.99
C VAL A 4 14.50 -15.23 17.21
N GLY A 5 14.26 -15.68 18.43
CA GLY A 5 13.19 -16.63 18.75
C GLY A 5 11.78 -16.12 18.43
N TRP A 6 11.60 -14.82 18.30
CA TRP A 6 10.33 -14.16 17.95
C TRP A 6 10.24 -13.78 16.46
N GLY A 7 11.37 -13.80 15.71
CA GLY A 7 11.40 -13.44 14.31
C GLY A 7 11.04 -14.61 13.39
N LYS A 8 10.46 -14.30 12.24
CA LYS A 8 10.17 -15.25 11.17
C LYS A 8 10.83 -14.81 9.87
N THR A 9 11.14 -15.76 9.00
CA THR A 9 11.61 -15.44 7.64
C THR A 9 10.46 -14.82 6.82
N ALA A 10 10.80 -14.10 5.75
CA ALA A 10 9.81 -13.58 4.82
C ALA A 10 8.93 -14.71 4.25
N THR A 11 9.54 -15.85 3.94
CA THR A 11 8.84 -17.04 3.46
C THR A 11 7.85 -17.59 4.49
N ASP A 12 8.29 -17.78 5.74
CA ASP A 12 7.41 -18.32 6.80
C ASP A 12 6.25 -17.38 7.11
N SER A 13 6.50 -16.07 7.15
CA SER A 13 5.47 -15.07 7.39
C SER A 13 4.45 -15.04 6.25
N TRP A 14 4.90 -15.00 5.02
CA TRP A 14 4.01 -14.98 3.86
C TRP A 14 3.20 -16.28 3.71
N THR A 15 3.83 -17.45 3.87
CA THR A 15 3.12 -18.73 3.78
C THR A 15 2.08 -18.89 4.90
N PHE A 16 2.37 -18.36 6.09
CA PHE A 16 1.39 -18.35 7.19
C PHE A 16 0.17 -17.50 6.84
N ASP A 17 0.36 -16.27 6.37
CA ASP A 17 -0.73 -15.38 5.94
C ASP A 17 -1.53 -16.01 4.79
N ARG A 18 -0.85 -16.56 3.80
CA ARG A 18 -1.46 -17.27 2.67
C ARG A 18 -2.38 -18.42 3.10
N ASP A 19 -1.91 -19.22 4.06
CA ASP A 19 -2.57 -20.49 4.42
C ASP A 19 -3.64 -20.33 5.52
N ASN A 20 -3.81 -19.13 6.07
CA ASN A 20 -4.77 -18.83 7.14
C ASN A 20 -5.77 -17.75 6.72
N ALA A 21 -6.92 -18.17 6.20
CA ALA A 21 -7.96 -17.27 5.65
C ALA A 21 -8.56 -16.27 6.66
N GLY A 22 -8.38 -16.50 7.96
CA GLY A 22 -8.83 -15.58 9.01
C GLY A 22 -7.96 -14.34 9.21
N TYR A 23 -6.82 -14.26 8.52
CA TYR A 23 -5.90 -13.11 8.60
C TYR A 23 -6.21 -12.10 7.50
N ALA A 24 -6.33 -10.83 7.89
CA ALA A 24 -6.55 -9.73 6.95
C ALA A 24 -5.28 -9.30 6.21
N GLY A 25 -4.12 -9.81 6.61
CA GLY A 25 -2.80 -9.48 6.07
C GLY A 25 -1.76 -9.29 7.17
N GLN A 26 -0.57 -8.84 6.78
CA GLN A 26 0.55 -8.63 7.69
C GLN A 26 1.31 -7.36 7.36
N PHE A 27 1.99 -6.82 8.35
CA PHE A 27 2.98 -5.78 8.18
C PHE A 27 4.39 -6.36 8.28
N ILE A 28 5.26 -5.96 7.36
CA ILE A 28 6.66 -6.36 7.41
C ILE A 28 7.38 -5.52 8.47
N TRP A 29 8.04 -6.16 9.41
CA TRP A 29 8.97 -5.49 10.31
C TRP A 29 10.41 -5.76 9.83
N THR A 30 11.03 -4.85 9.10
CA THR A 30 10.52 -3.53 8.68
C THR A 30 10.68 -3.31 7.19
N GLY A 31 10.07 -2.24 6.65
CA GLY A 31 10.29 -1.84 5.26
C GLY A 31 11.74 -1.46 5.02
N THR A 32 12.32 -0.63 5.89
CA THR A 32 13.71 -0.15 5.79
C THR A 32 14.47 -0.46 7.07
N ASP A 33 15.76 -0.82 6.96
CA ASP A 33 16.64 -0.87 8.11
C ASP A 33 16.69 0.50 8.82
N TYR A 34 16.83 0.49 10.13
CA TYR A 34 16.85 1.71 10.91
C TYR A 34 17.95 1.68 11.99
N ILE A 35 18.44 2.86 12.34
CA ILE A 35 19.47 3.05 13.35
C ILE A 35 18.87 2.98 14.75
N GLY A 36 19.61 2.41 15.70
CA GLY A 36 19.26 2.36 17.12
C GLY A 36 18.90 0.98 17.63
N GLU A 37 18.60 0.02 16.77
CA GLU A 37 18.32 -1.36 17.15
C GLU A 37 19.28 -2.33 16.45
N PRO A 38 20.33 -2.83 17.14
CA PRO A 38 21.34 -3.70 16.54
C PRO A 38 20.93 -5.18 16.48
N THR A 39 19.66 -5.50 16.54
CA THR A 39 19.17 -6.89 16.46
C THR A 39 19.45 -7.49 15.07
N PRO A 40 19.91 -8.75 14.96
CA PRO A 40 19.99 -9.77 16.01
C PRO A 40 21.29 -9.81 16.81
N TRP A 41 22.13 -8.82 16.70
CA TRP A 41 23.51 -8.85 17.21
C TRP A 41 23.69 -8.26 18.62
N HIS A 42 22.63 -7.78 19.24
CA HIS A 42 22.64 -7.02 20.51
C HIS A 42 23.24 -7.78 21.70
N ASN A 43 23.25 -9.10 21.69
CA ASN A 43 23.81 -9.96 22.76
C ASN A 43 25.16 -10.58 22.37
N GLN A 44 25.77 -10.17 21.28
CA GLN A 44 27.04 -10.71 20.83
C GLN A 44 28.12 -9.64 21.02
N ASN A 45 29.24 -10.00 21.62
CA ASN A 45 30.40 -9.12 21.78
C ASN A 45 31.11 -8.82 20.44
N HIS A 46 30.34 -8.69 19.39
CA HIS A 46 30.81 -8.24 18.08
C HIS A 46 30.88 -6.72 18.04
N THR A 47 31.69 -6.22 17.14
CA THR A 47 31.78 -4.81 16.77
C THR A 47 30.38 -4.19 16.73
N PRO A 48 30.19 -3.03 17.39
CA PRO A 48 28.84 -2.51 17.57
C PRO A 48 28.15 -2.26 16.25
N VAL A 49 27.27 -3.15 15.93
CA VAL A 49 26.22 -2.95 14.94
C VAL A 49 25.29 -1.89 15.50
N LYS A 50 25.00 -0.86 14.74
CA LYS A 50 24.17 0.28 15.16
C LYS A 50 22.80 0.34 14.47
N SER A 51 22.58 -0.54 13.51
CA SER A 51 21.36 -0.59 12.69
C SER A 51 20.75 -1.97 12.73
N SER A 52 19.43 -2.04 12.52
CA SER A 52 18.71 -3.30 12.34
C SER A 52 19.11 -3.99 11.05
N TYR A 53 18.75 -5.28 10.96
CA TYR A 53 18.89 -6.11 9.76
C TYR A 53 17.54 -6.56 9.19
N PHE A 54 16.44 -6.06 9.75
CA PHE A 54 15.08 -6.54 9.43
C PHE A 54 14.51 -5.96 8.14
N GLY A 55 15.01 -4.80 7.72
CA GLY A 55 14.49 -4.11 6.55
C GLY A 55 14.57 -4.97 5.29
N ILE A 56 13.57 -4.90 4.45
CA ILE A 56 13.64 -5.41 3.08
C ILE A 56 14.40 -4.47 2.14
N VAL A 57 14.59 -3.23 2.59
CA VAL A 57 15.45 -2.20 2.01
C VAL A 57 16.48 -1.80 3.07
N ASP A 58 17.72 -1.53 2.70
CA ASP A 58 18.74 -1.09 3.62
C ASP A 58 18.65 0.42 3.94
N THR A 59 19.53 0.93 4.83
CA THR A 59 19.54 2.36 5.22
C THR A 59 19.91 3.30 4.06
N ALA A 60 20.54 2.81 3.01
CA ALA A 60 20.87 3.58 1.80
C ALA A 60 19.74 3.57 0.76
N GLY A 61 18.59 2.94 1.05
CA GLY A 61 17.49 2.81 0.13
C GLY A 61 17.67 1.69 -0.91
N ILE A 62 18.67 0.81 -0.73
CA ILE A 62 18.96 -0.26 -1.69
C ILE A 62 18.12 -1.50 -1.34
N PRO A 63 17.29 -2.03 -2.25
CA PRO A 63 16.50 -3.23 -2.01
C PRO A 63 17.36 -4.46 -1.74
N LYS A 64 16.99 -5.22 -0.72
CA LYS A 64 17.55 -6.54 -0.41
C LYS A 64 16.77 -7.65 -1.14
N HIS A 65 17.23 -8.89 -1.07
CA HIS A 65 16.57 -9.99 -1.77
C HIS A 65 15.12 -10.22 -1.34
N ASP A 66 14.80 -10.03 -0.06
CA ASP A 66 13.43 -10.19 0.44
C ASP A 66 12.43 -9.17 -0.15
N PHE A 67 12.91 -7.98 -0.57
CA PHE A 67 12.10 -7.03 -1.33
C PHE A 67 11.57 -7.67 -2.62
N TYR A 68 12.43 -8.35 -3.36
CA TYR A 68 12.04 -9.01 -4.61
C TYR A 68 11.21 -10.27 -4.38
N LEU A 69 11.41 -10.96 -3.25
CA LEU A 69 10.55 -12.08 -2.85
C LEU A 69 9.11 -11.57 -2.65
N TYR A 70 8.92 -10.53 -1.85
CA TYR A 70 7.58 -9.94 -1.66
C TYR A 70 7.02 -9.37 -2.96
N GLN A 71 7.83 -8.71 -3.78
CA GLN A 71 7.39 -8.22 -5.08
C GLN A 71 6.87 -9.34 -5.97
N SER A 72 7.53 -10.51 -5.97
CA SER A 72 7.11 -11.67 -6.75
C SER A 72 5.77 -12.26 -6.30
N GLN A 73 5.42 -12.09 -5.01
CA GLN A 73 4.17 -12.61 -4.44
C GLN A 73 3.02 -11.60 -4.48
N TRP A 74 3.32 -10.32 -4.30
CA TRP A 74 2.30 -9.28 -4.14
C TRP A 74 1.94 -8.55 -5.42
N VAL A 75 2.85 -8.49 -6.38
CA VAL A 75 2.62 -7.74 -7.61
C VAL A 75 2.13 -8.67 -8.72
N SER A 76 0.94 -8.40 -9.24
CA SER A 76 0.39 -9.15 -10.36
C SER A 76 1.32 -9.10 -11.58
N VAL A 77 1.52 -10.23 -12.22
CA VAL A 77 2.28 -10.34 -13.49
C VAL A 77 1.72 -9.42 -14.58
N LYS A 78 0.40 -9.19 -14.59
CA LYS A 78 -0.23 -8.25 -15.53
C LYS A 78 0.16 -6.80 -15.31
N LYS A 79 0.44 -6.44 -14.03
CA LYS A 79 0.84 -5.07 -13.68
C LYS A 79 2.33 -4.84 -13.88
N LYS A 80 3.17 -5.79 -13.46
CA LYS A 80 4.62 -5.71 -13.56
C LYS A 80 5.22 -7.12 -13.59
N PRO A 81 5.46 -7.68 -14.78
CA PRO A 81 6.24 -8.92 -14.90
C PRO A 81 7.62 -8.72 -14.28
N MET A 82 8.11 -9.70 -13.54
CA MET A 82 9.42 -9.62 -12.93
C MET A 82 10.09 -10.98 -12.78
N VAL A 83 11.40 -10.97 -12.81
CA VAL A 83 12.30 -12.02 -12.34
C VAL A 83 13.50 -11.36 -11.68
N HIS A 84 13.99 -11.93 -10.60
CA HIS A 84 15.16 -11.46 -9.87
C HIS A 84 16.04 -12.66 -9.51
N LEU A 85 17.30 -12.62 -9.96
CA LEU A 85 18.29 -13.65 -9.68
C LEU A 85 19.07 -13.38 -8.41
N LEU A 86 19.39 -14.44 -7.68
CA LEU A 86 20.32 -14.42 -6.56
C LEU A 86 21.07 -15.75 -6.46
N PRO A 87 22.28 -15.78 -5.85
CA PRO A 87 23.10 -14.65 -5.40
C PRO A 87 23.86 -13.98 -6.55
N HIS A 88 24.74 -13.01 -6.24
CA HIS A 88 25.70 -12.49 -7.23
C HIS A 88 26.57 -13.62 -7.82
N TRP A 89 27.27 -13.34 -8.94
CA TRP A 89 28.04 -14.37 -9.64
C TRP A 89 29.54 -14.07 -9.68
N ASN A 90 30.12 -13.66 -8.52
CA ASN A 90 31.57 -13.50 -8.28
C ASN A 90 32.00 -14.43 -7.14
N TRP A 91 32.34 -15.66 -7.49
CA TRP A 91 32.68 -16.73 -6.54
C TRP A 91 34.09 -17.32 -6.77
N GLU A 92 34.99 -16.52 -7.32
CA GLU A 92 36.39 -16.88 -7.49
C GLU A 92 37.10 -17.11 -6.16
N ASN A 93 36.70 -16.38 -5.14
CA ASN A 93 37.20 -16.57 -3.77
C ASN A 93 36.57 -17.83 -3.18
N ARG A 94 37.34 -18.90 -3.11
CA ARG A 94 36.89 -20.21 -2.64
C ARG A 94 36.46 -20.23 -1.19
N ASP A 95 37.03 -19.38 -0.33
CA ASP A 95 36.63 -19.28 1.06
C ASP A 95 35.21 -18.71 1.20
N LEU A 96 34.82 -17.79 0.34
CA LEU A 96 33.47 -17.26 0.28
C LEU A 96 32.51 -18.26 -0.40
N ALA A 97 32.92 -18.86 -1.51
CA ALA A 97 32.10 -19.82 -2.24
C ALA A 97 31.73 -21.03 -1.36
N SER A 98 32.66 -21.57 -0.58
CA SER A 98 32.44 -22.71 0.32
C SER A 98 31.34 -22.48 1.37
N LYS A 99 31.01 -21.22 1.68
CA LYS A 99 29.94 -20.87 2.64
C LYS A 99 28.54 -20.97 2.04
N VAL A 100 28.41 -21.02 0.72
CA VAL A 100 27.15 -21.04 0.00
C VAL A 100 26.97 -22.29 -0.86
N GLU A 101 28.06 -22.99 -1.18
CA GLU A 101 28.03 -24.23 -1.96
C GLU A 101 27.34 -25.37 -1.17
N ASP A 102 26.64 -26.20 -1.89
CA ASP A 102 26.14 -27.47 -1.35
C ASP A 102 27.27 -28.51 -1.20
N ALA A 103 26.94 -29.69 -0.69
CA ALA A 103 27.90 -30.78 -0.48
C ALA A 103 28.56 -31.30 -1.80
N GLN A 104 28.03 -30.92 -2.95
CA GLN A 104 28.56 -31.25 -4.28
C GLN A 104 29.33 -30.08 -4.90
N GLY A 105 29.61 -29.01 -4.14
CA GLY A 105 30.31 -27.82 -4.62
C GLY A 105 29.53 -27.00 -5.62
N LYS A 106 28.20 -27.06 -5.58
CA LYS A 106 27.31 -26.29 -6.45
C LYS A 106 26.66 -25.15 -5.68
N ILE A 107 26.52 -24.00 -6.32
CA ILE A 107 25.88 -22.80 -5.77
C ILE A 107 24.38 -22.88 -6.05
N PRO A 108 23.50 -22.70 -5.04
CA PRO A 108 22.07 -22.59 -5.24
C PRO A 108 21.74 -21.23 -5.87
N VAL A 109 21.43 -21.24 -7.15
CA VAL A 109 20.94 -20.06 -7.88
C VAL A 109 19.42 -20.05 -7.82
N ARG A 110 18.86 -18.99 -7.32
CA ARG A 110 17.41 -18.80 -7.17
C ARG A 110 16.89 -17.69 -8.05
N ALA A 111 15.66 -17.86 -8.50
CA ALA A 111 14.90 -16.85 -9.22
C ALA A 111 13.59 -16.58 -8.47
N TYR A 112 13.41 -15.36 -7.98
CA TYR A 112 12.10 -14.86 -7.56
C TYR A 112 11.37 -14.33 -8.79
N SER A 113 10.15 -14.75 -9.03
CA SER A 113 9.38 -14.32 -10.20
C SER A 113 7.88 -14.49 -9.96
N ASN A 114 7.09 -13.65 -10.62
CA ASN A 114 5.64 -13.78 -10.73
C ASN A 114 5.18 -14.38 -12.07
N ALA A 115 6.13 -14.84 -12.91
CA ALA A 115 5.88 -15.51 -14.17
C ALA A 115 5.48 -16.98 -13.97
N ALA A 116 5.01 -17.64 -15.03
CA ALA A 116 4.64 -19.06 -14.97
C ALA A 116 5.87 -19.99 -14.92
N SER A 117 6.94 -19.61 -15.61
CA SER A 117 8.18 -20.37 -15.69
C SER A 117 9.39 -19.47 -15.86
N VAL A 118 10.56 -20.00 -15.52
CA VAL A 118 11.85 -19.35 -15.75
C VAL A 118 12.81 -20.35 -16.36
N GLU A 119 13.53 -19.94 -17.37
CA GLU A 119 14.67 -20.65 -17.94
C GLU A 119 15.96 -19.97 -17.50
N LEU A 120 16.89 -20.73 -16.93
CA LEU A 120 18.18 -20.23 -16.50
C LEU A 120 19.25 -20.58 -17.53
N PHE A 121 20.10 -19.64 -17.83
CA PHE A 121 21.25 -19.81 -18.72
C PHE A 121 22.55 -19.47 -17.97
N LEU A 122 23.61 -20.20 -18.26
CA LEU A 122 24.98 -19.84 -17.90
C LEU A 122 25.80 -19.74 -19.20
N ASN A 123 26.37 -18.59 -19.46
CA ASN A 123 27.18 -18.33 -20.67
C ASN A 123 26.44 -18.68 -21.99
N GLY A 124 25.12 -18.43 -22.01
CA GLY A 124 24.25 -18.74 -23.15
C GLY A 124 23.79 -20.20 -23.24
N GLN A 125 24.33 -21.10 -22.42
CA GLN A 125 23.87 -22.48 -22.34
C GLN A 125 22.71 -22.63 -21.37
N SER A 126 21.59 -23.20 -21.81
CA SER A 126 20.42 -23.45 -20.95
C SER A 126 20.75 -24.49 -19.87
N LEU A 127 20.41 -24.15 -18.65
CA LEU A 127 20.41 -25.03 -17.48
C LEU A 127 19.02 -25.61 -17.20
N GLY A 128 18.09 -25.42 -18.12
CA GLY A 128 16.75 -25.96 -18.09
C GLY A 128 15.69 -24.96 -17.59
N VAL A 129 14.46 -25.29 -17.96
CA VAL A 129 13.26 -24.56 -17.56
C VAL A 129 12.70 -25.14 -16.29
N LYS A 130 12.35 -24.27 -15.35
CA LYS A 130 11.55 -24.64 -14.18
C LYS A 130 10.24 -23.88 -14.18
N LYS A 131 9.18 -24.54 -13.71
CA LYS A 131 7.82 -23.98 -13.64
C LYS A 131 7.37 -23.85 -12.20
N PHE A 132 6.60 -22.80 -11.92
CA PHE A 132 5.87 -22.72 -10.68
C PHE A 132 4.61 -23.60 -10.71
N ASN A 133 4.29 -24.20 -9.58
CA ASN A 133 3.04 -24.90 -9.36
C ASN A 133 1.98 -23.90 -8.93
N LYS A 134 0.96 -23.70 -9.76
CA LYS A 134 -0.20 -22.88 -9.40
C LYS A 134 -1.11 -23.65 -8.46
N LYS A 135 -1.52 -22.99 -7.41
CA LYS A 135 -2.42 -23.54 -6.39
C LYS A 135 -3.46 -22.49 -5.98
N GLN A 136 -4.40 -22.94 -5.18
CA GLN A 136 -5.45 -22.10 -4.64
C GLN A 136 -5.57 -22.36 -3.14
N THR A 137 -5.74 -21.30 -2.37
CA THR A 137 -6.03 -21.36 -0.94
C THR A 137 -7.47 -21.82 -0.71
N SER A 138 -7.81 -22.19 0.52
CA SER A 138 -9.16 -22.60 0.89
C SER A 138 -10.22 -21.52 0.66
N ASP A 139 -9.82 -20.25 0.65
CA ASP A 139 -10.67 -19.09 0.40
C ASP A 139 -10.64 -18.61 -1.07
N GLY A 140 -10.02 -19.40 -1.96
CA GLY A 140 -10.05 -19.16 -3.41
C GLY A 140 -8.96 -18.25 -3.96
N ARG A 141 -8.03 -17.74 -3.14
CA ARG A 141 -6.89 -16.94 -3.63
C ARG A 141 -5.90 -17.83 -4.36
N THR A 142 -5.48 -17.40 -5.53
CA THR A 142 -4.46 -18.11 -6.32
C THR A 142 -3.05 -17.70 -5.90
N TYR A 143 -2.15 -18.66 -5.82
CA TYR A 143 -0.73 -18.44 -5.57
C TYR A 143 0.12 -19.43 -6.35
N GLN A 144 1.42 -19.22 -6.34
CA GLN A 144 2.37 -20.15 -6.97
C GLN A 144 3.54 -20.45 -6.03
N GLU A 145 4.07 -21.68 -6.14
CA GLU A 145 5.21 -22.16 -5.37
C GLU A 145 6.14 -22.98 -6.25
N GLY A 146 7.38 -23.17 -5.81
CA GLY A 146 8.36 -24.02 -6.47
C GLY A 146 8.12 -25.50 -6.24
N ALA A 147 9.14 -26.24 -5.81
CA ALA A 147 9.05 -27.68 -5.62
C ALA A 147 8.19 -28.08 -4.39
N ASN A 148 8.08 -27.21 -3.39
CA ASN A 148 7.27 -27.45 -2.19
C ASN A 148 6.61 -26.15 -1.68
N ALA A 149 5.73 -26.29 -0.68
CA ALA A 149 4.86 -25.23 -0.17
C ALA A 149 5.60 -24.00 0.38
N LYS A 150 6.85 -24.12 0.77
CA LYS A 150 7.68 -23.03 1.30
C LYS A 150 8.70 -22.50 0.29
N GLU A 151 8.80 -23.11 -0.88
CA GLU A 151 9.69 -22.61 -1.94
C GLU A 151 8.95 -21.59 -2.80
N LEU A 152 9.04 -20.33 -2.43
CA LEU A 152 8.49 -19.19 -3.19
C LEU A 152 9.45 -18.73 -4.30
N TYR A 153 10.27 -19.64 -4.81
CA TYR A 153 11.30 -19.41 -5.80
C TYR A 153 11.52 -20.67 -6.65
N LEU A 154 12.21 -20.48 -7.76
CA LEU A 154 12.77 -21.59 -8.53
C LEU A 154 14.28 -21.65 -8.29
N GLU A 155 14.83 -22.84 -8.05
CA GLU A 155 16.25 -23.02 -7.69
C GLU A 155 16.96 -23.97 -8.62
N TRP A 156 18.16 -23.60 -9.05
CA TRP A 156 19.12 -24.46 -9.79
C TRP A 156 20.38 -24.64 -8.96
N LYS A 157 20.96 -25.83 -8.98
CA LYS A 157 22.26 -26.12 -8.38
C LYS A 157 23.32 -26.01 -9.47
N VAL A 158 24.10 -24.95 -9.45
CA VAL A 158 25.02 -24.57 -10.54
C VAL A 158 26.47 -24.65 -10.10
N ALA A 159 27.29 -25.40 -10.81
CA ALA A 159 28.73 -25.34 -10.61
C ALA A 159 29.26 -23.98 -11.07
N TYR A 160 30.09 -23.35 -10.24
CA TYR A 160 30.59 -22.02 -10.55
C TYR A 160 31.52 -22.06 -11.80
N GLN A 161 31.21 -21.21 -12.74
CA GLN A 161 32.05 -20.83 -13.88
C GLN A 161 31.90 -19.32 -14.06
N PRO A 162 32.99 -18.55 -14.17
CA PRO A 162 32.89 -17.12 -14.49
C PRO A 162 32.10 -16.88 -15.76
N GLY A 163 31.35 -15.78 -15.78
CA GLY A 163 30.55 -15.39 -16.94
C GLY A 163 29.20 -14.85 -16.57
N THR A 164 28.17 -15.16 -17.34
CA THR A 164 26.84 -14.55 -17.21
C THR A 164 25.80 -15.60 -16.87
N LEU A 165 25.11 -15.40 -15.74
CA LEU A 165 23.82 -16.00 -15.46
C LEU A 165 22.72 -15.12 -16.04
N GLU A 166 21.75 -15.71 -16.72
CA GLU A 166 20.60 -15.03 -17.28
C GLU A 166 19.34 -15.83 -17.02
N ALA A 167 18.33 -15.18 -16.46
CA ALA A 167 17.01 -15.75 -16.24
C ALA A 167 16.01 -15.14 -17.22
N VAL A 168 15.30 -15.99 -17.94
CA VAL A 168 14.23 -15.60 -18.87
C VAL A 168 12.91 -16.09 -18.33
N ALA A 169 12.08 -15.15 -17.88
CA ALA A 169 10.76 -15.44 -17.34
C ALA A 169 9.71 -15.45 -18.46
N ARG A 170 8.84 -16.46 -18.45
CA ARG A 170 7.84 -16.69 -19.50
C ARG A 170 6.44 -16.82 -18.90
N ASP A 171 5.46 -16.39 -19.67
CA ASP A 171 4.05 -16.60 -19.36
C ASP A 171 3.61 -18.06 -19.65
N GLU A 172 2.32 -18.34 -19.45
CA GLU A 172 1.74 -19.67 -19.71
C GLU A 172 1.82 -20.10 -21.18
N ALA A 173 1.86 -19.13 -22.09
CA ALA A 173 1.99 -19.39 -23.52
C ALA A 173 3.46 -19.58 -23.96
N GLY A 174 4.42 -19.46 -23.03
CA GLY A 174 5.83 -19.56 -23.30
C GLY A 174 6.48 -18.27 -23.82
N LYS A 175 5.74 -17.16 -23.88
CA LYS A 175 6.26 -15.86 -24.31
C LYS A 175 7.12 -15.26 -23.20
N GLU A 176 8.28 -14.72 -23.56
CA GLU A 176 9.13 -13.95 -22.64
C GLU A 176 8.41 -12.68 -22.18
N ILE A 177 8.40 -12.46 -20.86
CA ILE A 177 7.76 -11.30 -20.23
C ILE A 177 8.67 -10.52 -19.28
N ALA A 178 9.79 -11.12 -18.84
CA ALA A 178 10.80 -10.45 -18.05
C ALA A 178 12.15 -11.17 -18.19
N ARG A 179 13.23 -10.45 -17.88
CA ARG A 179 14.61 -10.98 -17.93
C ARG A 179 15.45 -10.32 -16.84
N ASP A 180 16.33 -11.09 -16.22
CA ASP A 180 17.35 -10.60 -15.31
C ASP A 180 18.71 -11.23 -15.66
N LYS A 181 19.77 -10.46 -15.39
CA LYS A 181 21.12 -10.85 -15.78
C LYS A 181 22.13 -10.45 -14.71
N ILE A 182 22.96 -11.40 -14.32
CA ILE A 182 24.08 -11.20 -13.40
C ILE A 182 25.36 -11.67 -14.10
N THR A 183 26.35 -10.80 -14.14
CA THR A 183 27.64 -11.11 -14.79
C THR A 183 28.75 -11.08 -13.75
N THR A 184 29.66 -12.04 -13.81
CA THR A 184 30.91 -12.00 -13.05
C THR A 184 31.67 -10.73 -13.41
N ALA A 185 31.81 -9.84 -12.46
CA ALA A 185 32.55 -8.60 -12.64
C ALA A 185 34.04 -8.83 -12.49
N GLY A 186 34.82 -8.10 -13.28
CA GLY A 186 36.27 -8.06 -13.14
C GLY A 186 36.73 -7.17 -11.97
N GLN A 187 38.00 -6.73 -12.01
CA GLN A 187 38.53 -5.82 -11.01
C GLN A 187 37.87 -4.44 -11.09
N PRO A 188 37.73 -3.73 -9.95
CA PRO A 188 37.25 -2.35 -9.94
C PRO A 188 38.03 -1.46 -10.91
N ALA A 189 37.33 -0.74 -11.78
CA ALA A 189 37.91 0.13 -12.80
C ALA A 189 37.33 1.56 -12.79
N GLY A 190 36.13 1.74 -12.24
CA GLY A 190 35.50 3.05 -12.22
C GLY A 190 34.40 3.19 -11.18
N VAL A 191 33.99 4.45 -10.94
CA VAL A 191 32.81 4.81 -10.19
C VAL A 191 31.74 5.27 -11.18
N ARG A 192 30.57 4.63 -11.14
CA ARG A 192 29.39 5.06 -11.88
C ARG A 192 28.42 5.76 -10.95
N LEU A 193 27.88 6.88 -11.39
CA LEU A 193 26.80 7.59 -10.68
C LEU A 193 25.48 7.38 -11.41
N VAL A 194 24.46 7.00 -10.66
CA VAL A 194 23.08 6.79 -11.14
C VAL A 194 22.17 7.71 -10.36
N LYS A 195 21.62 8.72 -11.02
CA LYS A 195 20.66 9.64 -10.41
C LYS A 195 19.25 9.09 -10.49
N GLU A 196 18.48 9.30 -9.45
CA GLU A 196 17.07 8.91 -9.40
C GLU A 196 16.22 9.86 -10.25
N GLU A 197 16.51 11.17 -10.17
CA GLU A 197 15.78 12.19 -10.90
C GLU A 197 16.68 13.06 -11.77
N HIS A 198 16.14 13.56 -12.87
CA HIS A 198 16.85 14.47 -13.78
C HIS A 198 16.81 15.90 -13.30
N ALA A 199 15.76 16.28 -12.56
CA ALA A 199 15.56 17.61 -12.01
C ALA A 199 14.80 17.56 -10.69
N ILE A 200 15.12 18.51 -9.80
CA ILE A 200 14.45 18.71 -8.50
C ILE A 200 14.03 20.17 -8.35
N ALA A 201 13.10 20.46 -7.44
CA ALA A 201 12.65 21.82 -7.17
C ALA A 201 13.76 22.65 -6.53
N ALA A 202 13.87 23.94 -6.91
CA ALA A 202 14.79 24.89 -6.30
C ALA A 202 14.12 25.62 -5.12
N ASP A 203 13.74 24.85 -4.06
CA ASP A 203 13.01 25.35 -2.90
C ASP A 203 13.81 25.29 -1.59
N GLY A 204 15.07 24.87 -1.68
CA GLY A 204 15.94 24.68 -0.52
C GLY A 204 15.59 23.47 0.35
N LYS A 205 14.67 22.61 -0.08
CA LYS A 205 14.17 21.47 0.69
C LYS A 205 14.18 20.16 -0.10
N ASP A 206 13.93 20.24 -1.41
CA ASP A 206 13.83 19.06 -2.27
C ASP A 206 15.13 18.28 -2.32
N LEU A 207 15.03 16.96 -2.34
CA LEU A 207 16.14 16.02 -2.28
C LEU A 207 16.20 15.17 -3.54
N THR A 208 17.41 14.77 -3.92
CA THR A 208 17.63 13.68 -4.86
C THR A 208 18.66 12.70 -4.33
N TYR A 209 18.46 11.43 -4.66
CA TYR A 209 19.32 10.33 -4.30
C TYR A 209 20.17 9.97 -5.52
N ILE A 210 21.49 10.02 -5.34
CA ILE A 210 22.44 9.68 -6.39
C ILE A 210 23.22 8.46 -5.92
N TYR A 211 22.88 7.31 -6.48
CA TYR A 211 23.57 6.06 -6.16
C TYR A 211 24.94 6.05 -6.82
N TYR A 212 25.95 5.56 -6.11
CA TYR A 212 27.25 5.28 -6.66
C TYR A 212 27.50 3.80 -6.69
N GLU A 213 28.15 3.35 -7.75
CA GLU A 213 28.45 1.94 -7.98
C GLU A 213 29.92 1.81 -8.39
N ILE A 214 30.63 0.87 -7.77
CA ILE A 214 31.95 0.47 -8.19
C ILE A 214 31.80 -0.54 -9.32
N VAL A 215 32.31 -0.20 -10.49
CA VAL A 215 32.16 -1.00 -11.68
C VAL A 215 33.50 -1.45 -12.25
N ASP A 216 33.50 -2.57 -12.95
CA ASP A 216 34.65 -3.05 -13.72
C ASP A 216 34.81 -2.26 -15.03
N SER A 217 35.79 -2.64 -15.86
CA SER A 217 36.05 -2.00 -17.14
C SER A 217 34.93 -2.17 -18.17
N GLN A 218 34.02 -3.13 -17.95
CA GLN A 218 32.86 -3.40 -18.80
C GLN A 218 31.57 -2.77 -18.26
N GLY A 219 31.64 -2.14 -17.07
CA GLY A 219 30.49 -1.47 -16.42
C GLY A 219 29.64 -2.40 -15.54
N ASN A 220 30.09 -3.63 -15.26
CA ASN A 220 29.41 -4.49 -14.30
C ASN A 220 29.71 -4.06 -12.88
N VAL A 221 28.71 -4.04 -12.00
CA VAL A 221 28.92 -3.76 -10.58
C VAL A 221 29.78 -4.85 -9.96
N VAL A 222 30.82 -4.46 -9.24
CA VAL A 222 31.71 -5.38 -8.52
C VAL A 222 31.11 -5.64 -7.13
N PRO A 223 30.45 -6.79 -6.89
CA PRO A 223 29.64 -7.02 -5.68
C PRO A 223 30.49 -7.24 -4.41
N THR A 224 31.79 -7.32 -4.54
CA THR A 224 32.75 -7.46 -3.43
C THR A 224 33.53 -6.18 -3.15
N ALA A 225 33.28 -5.10 -3.92
CA ALA A 225 34.01 -3.86 -3.79
C ALA A 225 33.60 -3.06 -2.55
N ASN A 226 34.62 -2.54 -1.84
CA ASN A 226 34.48 -1.70 -0.68
C ASN A 226 35.34 -0.42 -0.76
N ASN A 227 35.63 0.03 -1.97
CA ASN A 227 36.46 1.19 -2.24
C ASN A 227 35.94 2.44 -1.54
N LEU A 228 36.86 3.28 -1.02
CA LEU A 228 36.51 4.58 -0.45
C LEU A 228 36.21 5.54 -1.59
N VAL A 229 35.04 6.16 -1.54
CA VAL A 229 34.58 7.15 -2.53
C VAL A 229 34.57 8.54 -1.89
N ARG A 230 35.12 9.54 -2.59
CA ARG A 230 35.11 10.95 -2.22
C ARG A 230 34.17 11.71 -3.15
N PHE A 231 33.34 12.58 -2.57
CA PHE A 231 32.35 13.34 -3.31
C PHE A 231 32.68 14.82 -3.35
N GLN A 232 32.55 15.42 -4.53
CA GLN A 232 32.66 16.86 -4.75
C GLN A 232 31.40 17.32 -5.50
N LEU A 233 30.81 18.41 -5.02
CA LEU A 233 29.60 18.97 -5.59
C LEU A 233 29.82 20.44 -5.93
N HIS A 234 29.41 20.82 -7.15
CA HIS A 234 29.48 22.18 -7.64
C HIS A 234 28.12 22.62 -8.19
N GLY A 235 27.69 23.83 -7.87
CA GLY A 235 26.43 24.41 -8.38
C GLY A 235 25.33 24.50 -7.34
N GLN A 236 24.08 24.49 -7.79
CA GLN A 236 22.90 24.78 -6.98
C GLN A 236 22.39 23.55 -6.22
N GLY A 237 23.26 22.94 -5.42
CA GLY A 237 22.96 21.82 -4.57
C GLY A 237 23.83 21.82 -3.32
N GLN A 238 23.45 21.03 -2.33
CA GLN A 238 24.18 20.82 -1.10
C GLN A 238 24.19 19.33 -0.74
N LEU A 239 25.38 18.73 -0.58
CA LEU A 239 25.46 17.38 0.00
C LEU A 239 24.93 17.42 1.42
N VAL A 240 23.99 16.55 1.74
CA VAL A 240 23.36 16.48 3.06
C VAL A 240 23.53 15.11 3.73
N GLY A 241 23.93 14.10 2.97
CA GLY A 241 24.17 12.77 3.49
C GLY A 241 24.91 11.85 2.53
N VAL A 242 25.57 10.85 3.07
CA VAL A 242 26.15 9.70 2.34
C VAL A 242 25.90 8.43 3.15
N ASP A 243 25.53 7.35 2.48
CA ASP A 243 25.34 6.04 3.08
C ASP A 243 25.72 4.90 2.11
N ASN A 244 25.86 3.69 2.63
CA ASN A 244 26.13 2.48 1.85
C ASN A 244 25.30 1.27 2.29
N GLY A 245 24.39 1.45 3.24
CA GLY A 245 23.53 0.38 3.74
C GLY A 245 24.22 -0.63 4.68
N GLU A 246 25.49 -0.47 4.98
CA GLU A 246 26.21 -1.37 5.88
C GLU A 246 25.85 -1.10 7.34
N GLN A 247 25.13 -2.03 7.96
CA GLN A 247 24.61 -1.93 9.32
C GLN A 247 25.70 -1.81 10.39
N ALA A 248 26.88 -2.35 10.12
CA ALA A 248 28.03 -2.32 11.03
C ALA A 248 28.97 -1.12 10.80
N SER A 249 28.77 -0.33 9.74
CA SER A 249 29.65 0.78 9.40
C SER A 249 29.63 1.85 10.49
N ARG A 250 30.83 2.34 10.85
CA ARG A 250 31.03 3.48 11.76
C ARG A 250 31.37 4.76 11.02
N GLU A 251 31.43 4.73 9.71
CA GLU A 251 31.69 5.92 8.91
C GLU A 251 30.55 6.95 9.10
N ARG A 252 30.92 8.22 9.01
CA ARG A 252 29.96 9.32 9.19
C ARG A 252 28.99 9.38 8.00
N TYR A 253 27.74 9.65 8.30
CA TYR A 253 26.72 9.98 7.28
C TYR A 253 26.83 11.42 6.79
N LYS A 254 27.52 12.28 7.52
CA LYS A 254 27.75 13.71 7.26
C LYS A 254 29.21 13.96 6.88
N ALA A 255 29.48 15.19 6.46
CA ALA A 255 30.85 15.62 6.19
C ALA A 255 31.81 15.25 7.32
N GLN A 256 33.04 14.99 6.96
CA GLN A 256 34.14 14.83 7.91
C GLN A 256 34.44 16.17 8.59
N PRO A 257 35.22 16.19 9.72
CA PRO A 257 35.59 17.43 10.38
C PRO A 257 36.34 18.43 9.49
N ASP A 258 37.03 17.95 8.46
CA ASP A 258 37.74 18.76 7.45
C ASP A 258 36.83 19.24 6.31
N GLY A 259 35.52 18.95 6.39
CA GLY A 259 34.53 19.30 5.37
C GLY A 259 34.45 18.34 4.19
N SER A 260 35.31 17.33 4.11
CA SER A 260 35.25 16.34 3.02
C SER A 260 34.06 15.41 3.15
N TRP A 261 33.55 14.95 2.03
CA TRP A 261 32.48 13.94 1.95
C TRP A 261 33.05 12.63 1.43
N ILE A 262 33.06 11.62 2.27
CA ILE A 262 33.62 10.31 1.95
C ILE A 262 32.71 9.19 2.47
N ARG A 263 32.60 8.10 1.72
CA ARG A 263 31.95 6.88 2.16
C ARG A 263 32.51 5.68 1.39
N ARG A 264 32.76 4.55 2.07
CA ARG A 264 33.09 3.30 1.38
C ARG A 264 31.88 2.77 0.62
N ALA A 265 32.12 2.08 -0.47
CA ALA A 265 31.08 1.23 -1.05
C ALA A 265 30.87 0.00 -0.13
N PHE A 266 29.65 -0.51 -0.13
CA PHE A 266 29.30 -1.79 0.47
C PHE A 266 28.61 -2.65 -0.59
N ASN A 267 29.15 -3.85 -0.83
CA ASN A 267 28.73 -4.67 -1.96
C ASN A 267 28.76 -3.91 -3.31
N GLY A 268 29.75 -3.05 -3.47
CA GLY A 268 29.95 -2.23 -4.65
C GLY A 268 29.02 -1.04 -4.80
N LYS A 269 28.21 -0.70 -3.80
CA LYS A 269 27.15 0.33 -3.89
C LYS A 269 27.13 1.28 -2.70
N GLY A 270 26.42 2.39 -2.89
CA GLY A 270 26.03 3.34 -1.84
C GLY A 270 25.26 4.50 -2.44
N VAL A 271 24.98 5.51 -1.63
CA VAL A 271 24.17 6.68 -1.99
C VAL A 271 24.79 7.98 -1.48
N ALA A 272 24.70 9.03 -2.28
CA ALA A 272 24.90 10.42 -1.90
C ALA A 272 23.59 11.17 -2.01
N ILE A 273 23.21 11.90 -0.98
CA ILE A 273 21.95 12.65 -0.91
C ILE A 273 22.27 14.12 -1.08
N VAL A 274 21.63 14.73 -2.07
CA VAL A 274 21.81 16.15 -2.40
C VAL A 274 20.48 16.88 -2.22
N LYS A 275 20.53 17.96 -1.47
CA LYS A 275 19.43 18.91 -1.27
C LYS A 275 19.58 20.08 -2.26
N SER A 276 18.47 20.55 -2.81
CA SER A 276 18.45 21.76 -3.63
C SER A 276 18.81 23.02 -2.84
N THR A 277 19.24 24.07 -3.53
CA THR A 277 19.22 25.45 -3.01
C THR A 277 17.92 26.13 -3.44
N GLU A 278 17.69 27.36 -2.97
CA GLU A 278 16.55 28.20 -3.41
C GLU A 278 16.78 28.81 -4.80
N GLN A 279 17.94 28.58 -5.40
CA GLN A 279 18.29 29.12 -6.72
C GLN A 279 18.14 28.06 -7.79
N ALA A 280 17.38 28.41 -8.84
CA ALA A 280 17.27 27.57 -10.04
C ALA A 280 18.61 27.51 -10.78
N GLY A 281 18.88 26.37 -11.42
CA GLY A 281 20.11 26.15 -12.18
C GLY A 281 20.42 24.65 -12.32
N LYS A 282 21.62 24.27 -11.96
CA LYS A 282 22.05 22.87 -11.93
C LYS A 282 23.16 22.67 -10.92
N PHE A 283 23.34 21.47 -10.47
CA PHE A 283 24.55 21.04 -9.78
C PHE A 283 25.17 19.82 -10.46
N THR A 284 26.45 19.66 -10.26
CA THR A 284 27.21 18.50 -10.74
C THR A 284 27.87 17.82 -9.55
N LEU A 285 27.55 16.54 -9.35
CA LEU A 285 28.22 15.66 -8.39
C LEU A 285 29.31 14.88 -9.11
N THR A 286 30.51 14.89 -8.56
CA THR A 286 31.64 14.07 -8.99
C THR A 286 32.02 13.13 -7.86
N ALA A 287 32.24 11.86 -8.19
CA ALA A 287 32.67 10.82 -7.27
C ALA A 287 34.03 10.26 -7.70
N HIS A 288 34.99 10.29 -6.77
CA HIS A 288 36.35 9.82 -6.98
C HIS A 288 36.65 8.63 -6.06
N SER A 289 37.39 7.68 -6.57
CA SER A 289 38.04 6.63 -5.78
C SER A 289 39.43 6.41 -6.28
N ASP A 290 40.38 6.11 -5.40
CA ASP A 290 41.78 5.98 -5.74
C ASP A 290 41.98 4.90 -6.83
N LEU A 291 42.73 5.22 -7.87
CA LEU A 291 43.04 4.40 -9.02
C LEU A 291 41.85 4.03 -9.93
N LEU A 292 40.66 4.55 -9.66
CA LEU A 292 39.47 4.29 -10.46
C LEU A 292 39.10 5.51 -11.32
N LYS A 293 38.47 5.26 -12.47
CA LYS A 293 37.86 6.33 -13.27
C LYS A 293 36.73 6.98 -12.48
N SER A 294 36.78 8.30 -12.39
CA SER A 294 35.75 9.09 -11.67
C SER A 294 34.41 9.06 -12.39
N GLY A 295 33.33 9.04 -11.60
CA GLY A 295 31.95 9.22 -12.07
C GLY A 295 31.51 10.67 -11.93
N GLN A 296 30.64 11.11 -12.84
CA GLN A 296 30.05 12.45 -12.80
C GLN A 296 28.59 12.41 -13.25
N VAL A 297 27.75 13.21 -12.59
CA VAL A 297 26.34 13.37 -12.98
C VAL A 297 25.89 14.80 -12.73
N THR A 298 25.04 15.32 -13.62
CA THR A 298 24.41 16.63 -13.48
C THR A 298 22.91 16.48 -13.24
N VAL A 299 22.39 17.26 -12.29
CA VAL A 299 20.96 17.36 -11.97
C VAL A 299 20.55 18.82 -12.10
N PHE A 300 19.41 19.07 -12.72
CA PHE A 300 18.85 20.40 -12.84
C PHE A 300 18.02 20.76 -11.61
N THR A 301 18.05 22.06 -11.23
CA THR A 301 17.22 22.61 -10.17
C THR A 301 16.33 23.69 -10.77
N GLY A 302 15.02 23.61 -10.57
CA GLY A 302 14.05 24.52 -11.14
C GLY A 302 12.88 24.78 -10.19
N LYS A 303 11.95 25.63 -10.59
CA LYS A 303 10.67 25.69 -9.89
C LYS A 303 9.90 24.42 -10.21
N LYS A 304 9.23 23.87 -9.19
CA LYS A 304 8.39 22.67 -9.35
C LYS A 304 7.29 22.90 -10.42
N GLU A 305 6.90 24.15 -10.62
CA GLU A 305 5.94 24.61 -11.63
C GLU A 305 6.47 24.56 -13.07
N ASP A 306 7.80 24.58 -13.26
CA ASP A 306 8.45 24.54 -14.58
C ASP A 306 8.68 23.08 -15.07
N GLN A 307 8.41 22.10 -14.22
CA GLN A 307 8.41 20.70 -14.64
C GLN A 307 7.04 20.41 -15.25
N GLU A 308 6.99 20.14 -16.54
CA GLU A 308 5.76 19.64 -17.18
C GLU A 308 5.30 18.39 -16.43
N LYS A 309 4.31 18.57 -15.57
CA LYS A 309 3.63 17.46 -14.92
C LYS A 309 2.97 16.60 -15.98
N THR A 310 3.52 15.45 -16.23
CA THR A 310 2.88 14.48 -17.13
C THR A 310 1.99 13.53 -16.33
N VAL A 311 0.82 13.27 -16.86
CA VAL A 311 -0.10 12.29 -16.26
C VAL A 311 0.44 10.89 -16.53
N LEU A 312 0.83 10.18 -15.47
CA LEU A 312 1.29 8.79 -15.53
C LEU A 312 0.13 7.81 -15.61
N GLY A 313 -1.02 8.16 -15.03
CA GLY A 313 -2.18 7.29 -14.99
C GLY A 313 -3.35 7.94 -14.24
N THR A 314 -4.42 7.17 -14.11
CA THR A 314 -5.60 7.57 -13.35
C THR A 314 -5.98 6.46 -12.36
N GLU A 315 -6.59 6.83 -11.27
CA GLU A 315 -7.21 5.86 -10.37
C GLU A 315 -8.37 5.17 -11.11
N VAL A 316 -8.58 3.89 -10.82
CA VAL A 316 -9.72 3.13 -11.30
C VAL A 316 -10.69 2.95 -10.14
N PRO A 317 -11.72 3.80 -10.00
CA PRO A 317 -12.71 3.66 -8.95
C PRO A 317 -13.42 2.31 -9.01
N LYS A 318 -13.67 1.74 -7.83
CA LYS A 318 -14.50 0.54 -7.69
C LYS A 318 -15.84 0.96 -7.12
N VAL A 319 -16.91 0.59 -7.79
CA VAL A 319 -18.28 0.89 -7.40
C VAL A 319 -19.05 -0.42 -7.33
N ARG A 320 -19.94 -0.57 -6.36
CA ARG A 320 -20.82 -1.73 -6.23
C ARG A 320 -22.26 -1.32 -6.37
N THR A 321 -23.03 -2.16 -7.01
CA THR A 321 -24.48 -2.03 -7.11
C THR A 321 -25.12 -3.41 -7.19
N VAL A 322 -26.45 -3.48 -7.15
CA VAL A 322 -27.20 -4.70 -7.44
C VAL A 322 -27.82 -4.62 -8.83
N ILE A 323 -28.23 -5.79 -9.34
CA ILE A 323 -28.93 -5.88 -10.63
C ILE A 323 -30.08 -4.87 -10.69
N GLU A 324 -30.23 -4.21 -11.84
CA GLU A 324 -31.25 -3.18 -12.14
C GLU A 324 -31.22 -1.94 -11.23
N LYS A 325 -30.16 -1.76 -10.44
CA LYS A 325 -29.94 -0.54 -9.64
C LYS A 325 -28.79 0.27 -10.23
N GLU A 326 -29.08 1.49 -10.66
CA GLU A 326 -28.06 2.39 -11.20
C GLU A 326 -26.99 2.69 -10.14
N PRO A 327 -25.69 2.50 -10.44
CA PRO A 327 -24.61 2.73 -9.49
C PRO A 327 -24.40 4.23 -9.23
N LYS A 328 -24.10 4.58 -7.98
CA LYS A 328 -23.68 5.94 -7.63
C LYS A 328 -22.22 6.15 -8.05
N MET A 329 -22.00 6.53 -9.30
CA MET A 329 -20.67 6.77 -9.84
C MET A 329 -19.99 7.98 -9.18
N PRO A 330 -18.66 7.93 -8.96
CA PRO A 330 -17.93 9.05 -8.38
C PRO A 330 -17.95 10.25 -9.34
N LYS A 331 -18.08 11.45 -8.79
CA LYS A 331 -18.08 12.71 -9.57
C LYS A 331 -16.68 13.15 -9.99
N THR A 332 -15.65 12.57 -9.42
CA THR A 332 -14.25 12.88 -9.69
C THR A 332 -13.42 11.61 -9.77
N VAL A 333 -12.33 11.66 -10.53
CA VAL A 333 -11.30 10.60 -10.60
C VAL A 333 -9.94 11.18 -10.28
N GLY A 334 -9.09 10.41 -9.58
CA GLY A 334 -7.72 10.81 -9.25
C GLY A 334 -6.78 10.65 -10.43
N PHE A 335 -6.06 11.72 -10.76
CA PHE A 335 -4.95 11.73 -11.72
C PHE A 335 -3.65 11.60 -10.97
N ILE A 336 -2.78 10.71 -11.42
CA ILE A 336 -1.45 10.46 -10.85
C ILE A 336 -0.43 11.07 -11.78
N TYR A 337 0.37 11.99 -11.26
CA TYR A 337 1.36 12.75 -12.04
C TYR A 337 2.78 12.21 -11.85
N SER A 338 3.67 12.60 -12.78
CA SER A 338 5.07 12.20 -12.77
C SER A 338 5.86 12.67 -11.54
N ASP A 339 5.38 13.72 -10.87
CA ASP A 339 5.92 14.24 -9.61
C ASP A 339 5.37 13.50 -8.35
N GLY A 340 4.60 12.43 -8.56
CA GLY A 340 3.94 11.68 -7.48
C GLY A 340 2.69 12.35 -6.92
N SER A 341 2.37 13.58 -7.34
CA SER A 341 1.16 14.27 -6.90
C SER A 341 -0.10 13.60 -7.42
N ARG A 342 -1.21 13.77 -6.69
CA ARG A 342 -2.53 13.26 -7.07
C ARG A 342 -3.52 14.41 -7.05
N GLU A 343 -4.29 14.54 -8.11
CA GLU A 343 -5.32 15.58 -8.22
C GLU A 343 -6.64 14.95 -8.62
N LYS A 344 -7.72 15.34 -7.96
CA LYS A 344 -9.08 14.93 -8.34
C LYS A 344 -9.59 15.80 -9.47
N ARG A 345 -10.02 15.18 -10.56
CA ARG A 345 -10.60 15.85 -11.72
C ARG A 345 -12.05 15.44 -11.92
N PRO A 346 -12.94 16.37 -12.29
CA PRO A 346 -14.32 16.02 -12.65
C PRO A 346 -14.35 14.98 -13.75
N VAL A 347 -15.29 14.05 -13.68
CA VAL A 347 -15.46 12.99 -14.66
C VAL A 347 -16.91 12.85 -15.06
N THR A 348 -17.12 12.59 -16.35
CA THR A 348 -18.40 12.20 -16.91
C THR A 348 -18.31 10.74 -17.35
N TRP A 349 -19.16 9.89 -16.78
CA TRP A 349 -19.19 8.46 -17.07
C TRP A 349 -20.21 8.14 -18.15
N SER A 350 -19.93 7.09 -18.91
CA SER A 350 -20.91 6.46 -19.80
C SER A 350 -21.97 5.73 -18.96
N SER A 351 -23.11 5.42 -19.56
CA SER A 351 -24.13 4.55 -18.94
C SER A 351 -23.56 3.19 -18.59
N VAL A 352 -24.06 2.61 -17.52
CA VAL A 352 -23.64 1.30 -17.02
C VAL A 352 -24.77 0.31 -17.30
N ASP A 353 -24.44 -0.81 -17.94
CA ASP A 353 -25.38 -1.94 -18.03
C ASP A 353 -25.35 -2.71 -16.70
N VAL A 354 -26.46 -2.67 -16.00
CA VAL A 354 -26.67 -3.33 -14.70
C VAL A 354 -27.71 -4.45 -14.77
N SER A 355 -28.05 -4.90 -15.97
CA SER A 355 -29.08 -5.93 -16.20
C SER A 355 -28.65 -7.33 -15.72
N GLN A 356 -27.37 -7.58 -15.56
CA GLN A 356 -26.83 -8.87 -15.16
C GLN A 356 -25.69 -8.72 -14.13
N ALA A 357 -25.58 -9.72 -13.24
CA ALA A 357 -24.48 -9.79 -12.31
C ALA A 357 -23.14 -9.99 -13.04
N GLY A 358 -22.12 -9.30 -12.58
CA GLY A 358 -20.78 -9.37 -13.16
C GLY A 358 -19.95 -8.13 -12.88
N VAL A 359 -18.80 -8.06 -13.52
CA VAL A 359 -17.92 -6.90 -13.42
C VAL A 359 -17.92 -6.17 -14.75
N VAL A 360 -18.35 -4.93 -14.73
CA VAL A 360 -18.41 -4.05 -15.91
C VAL A 360 -17.31 -2.98 -15.79
N THR A 361 -16.50 -2.85 -16.84
CA THR A 361 -15.59 -1.70 -16.97
C THR A 361 -16.35 -0.57 -17.65
N VAL A 362 -16.48 0.56 -16.96
CA VAL A 362 -17.19 1.74 -17.42
C VAL A 362 -16.17 2.79 -17.83
N LYS A 363 -16.31 3.31 -19.04
CA LYS A 363 -15.48 4.40 -19.55
C LYS A 363 -16.07 5.74 -19.16
N GLY A 364 -15.20 6.69 -18.94
CA GLY A 364 -15.53 8.09 -18.67
C GLY A 364 -14.53 9.04 -19.29
N MET A 365 -14.86 10.31 -19.27
CA MET A 365 -13.98 11.38 -19.74
C MET A 365 -13.67 12.35 -18.60
N ALA A 366 -12.39 12.61 -18.37
CA ALA A 366 -11.90 13.58 -17.41
C ALA A 366 -10.72 14.35 -18.02
N ASP A 367 -10.78 15.67 -18.05
CA ASP A 367 -9.76 16.55 -18.65
C ASP A 367 -9.34 16.10 -20.08
N GLY A 368 -10.32 15.69 -20.91
CA GLY A 368 -10.07 15.24 -22.28
C GLY A 368 -9.40 13.87 -22.41
N ARG A 369 -9.23 13.12 -21.31
CA ARG A 369 -8.68 11.77 -21.29
C ARG A 369 -9.77 10.74 -21.00
N GLU A 370 -9.69 9.59 -21.67
CA GLU A 370 -10.48 8.43 -21.32
C GLU A 370 -9.97 7.86 -19.98
N VAL A 371 -10.90 7.62 -19.06
CA VAL A 371 -10.68 7.02 -17.74
C VAL A 371 -11.62 5.85 -17.55
N GLU A 372 -11.29 4.96 -16.64
CA GLU A 372 -12.09 3.75 -16.40
C GLU A 372 -12.53 3.68 -14.94
N ALA A 373 -13.71 3.10 -14.72
CA ALA A 373 -14.17 2.64 -13.41
C ALA A 373 -14.58 1.17 -13.51
N ARG A 374 -14.45 0.46 -12.42
CA ARG A 374 -14.92 -0.93 -12.31
C ARG A 374 -16.20 -0.97 -11.50
N VAL A 375 -17.28 -1.35 -12.13
CA VAL A 375 -18.59 -1.53 -11.48
C VAL A 375 -18.83 -3.02 -11.29
N GLU A 376 -19.02 -3.42 -10.05
CA GLU A 376 -19.39 -4.78 -9.66
C GLU A 376 -20.90 -4.81 -9.44
N VAL A 377 -21.61 -5.47 -10.34
CA VAL A 377 -23.04 -5.70 -10.27
C VAL A 377 -23.28 -7.04 -9.59
N LEU A 378 -23.96 -7.04 -8.46
CA LEU A 378 -24.18 -8.21 -7.62
C LEU A 378 -25.66 -8.60 -7.65
N ALA A 379 -25.96 -9.88 -7.54
CA ALA A 379 -27.34 -10.30 -7.30
C ALA A 379 -27.62 -10.30 -5.78
N ILE A 380 -28.87 -10.06 -5.41
CA ILE A 380 -29.34 -10.23 -4.04
C ILE A 380 -29.38 -11.73 -3.73
N ALA A 381 -28.57 -12.17 -2.77
CA ALA A 381 -28.54 -13.56 -2.35
C ALA A 381 -29.58 -13.83 -1.25
N LYS A 382 -29.80 -12.85 -0.37
CA LYS A 382 -30.75 -12.98 0.72
C LYS A 382 -31.14 -11.61 1.26
N GLU A 383 -32.42 -11.41 1.43
CA GLU A 383 -33.00 -10.33 2.20
C GLU A 383 -32.76 -10.56 3.71
N LEU A 384 -32.34 -9.53 4.41
CA LEU A 384 -32.15 -9.58 5.86
C LEU A 384 -33.34 -8.95 6.59
N PRO A 385 -33.74 -9.46 7.78
CA PRO A 385 -34.86 -8.88 8.52
C PRO A 385 -34.65 -7.38 8.77
N THR A 386 -35.59 -6.58 8.29
CA THR A 386 -35.57 -5.13 8.43
C THR A 386 -36.75 -4.65 9.25
N VAL A 387 -36.47 -3.93 10.34
CA VAL A 387 -37.48 -3.31 11.21
C VAL A 387 -37.21 -1.82 11.27
N LYS A 388 -38.20 -1.02 10.89
CA LYS A 388 -38.17 0.43 11.05
C LYS A 388 -39.08 0.85 12.18
N ARG A 389 -38.69 1.86 12.95
CA ARG A 389 -39.44 2.36 14.12
C ARG A 389 -39.80 3.81 13.90
N VAL A 390 -41.06 4.18 14.17
CA VAL A 390 -41.54 5.55 13.98
C VAL A 390 -42.54 5.92 15.09
N ALA A 391 -42.67 7.20 15.34
CA ALA A 391 -43.72 7.73 16.21
C ALA A 391 -45.09 7.66 15.53
N PRO A 392 -46.19 7.58 16.30
CA PRO A 392 -47.55 7.67 15.77
C PRO A 392 -47.74 8.90 14.89
N GLY A 393 -48.33 8.73 13.72
CA GLY A 393 -48.59 9.82 12.77
C GLY A 393 -47.41 10.19 11.86
N THR A 394 -46.29 9.43 11.92
CA THR A 394 -45.16 9.66 11.01
C THR A 394 -45.59 9.39 9.57
N ASP A 395 -45.26 10.30 8.66
CA ASP A 395 -45.43 10.11 7.22
C ASP A 395 -44.51 9.03 6.70
N LEU A 396 -45.03 8.16 5.84
CA LEU A 396 -44.26 7.03 5.30
C LEU A 396 -43.02 7.50 4.51
N SER A 397 -43.07 8.68 3.89
CA SER A 397 -41.95 9.28 3.16
C SER A 397 -40.76 9.67 4.06
N ALA A 398 -41.03 9.86 5.37
CA ALA A 398 -39.99 10.15 6.37
C ALA A 398 -39.33 8.92 6.95
N VAL A 399 -39.79 7.70 6.61
CA VAL A 399 -39.21 6.45 7.08
C VAL A 399 -37.88 6.24 6.35
N ASP A 400 -36.84 5.94 7.14
CA ASP A 400 -35.50 5.65 6.61
C ASP A 400 -35.55 4.51 5.59
N LYS A 401 -34.91 4.72 4.45
CA LYS A 401 -34.96 3.85 3.26
C LYS A 401 -33.83 2.83 3.19
N TYR A 402 -32.84 2.88 4.08
CA TYR A 402 -31.70 1.98 4.02
C TYR A 402 -32.06 0.57 4.51
N VAL A 403 -31.61 -0.43 3.77
CA VAL A 403 -31.78 -1.85 4.08
C VAL A 403 -30.45 -2.57 3.95
N SER A 404 -30.21 -3.54 4.83
CA SER A 404 -29.05 -4.42 4.73
C SER A 404 -29.41 -5.65 3.90
N ILE A 405 -28.65 -5.93 2.86
CA ILE A 405 -28.87 -7.06 1.94
C ILE A 405 -27.61 -7.91 1.87
N ALA A 406 -27.76 -9.22 1.98
CA ALA A 406 -26.70 -10.15 1.65
C ALA A 406 -26.64 -10.36 0.14
N VAL A 407 -25.48 -10.16 -0.46
CA VAL A 407 -25.26 -10.25 -1.91
C VAL A 407 -24.42 -11.49 -2.25
N THR A 408 -24.37 -11.81 -3.54
CA THR A 408 -23.82 -13.09 -4.02
C THR A 408 -22.34 -13.31 -3.78
N ASP A 409 -21.57 -12.29 -3.45
CA ASP A 409 -20.17 -12.44 -3.00
C ASP A 409 -20.03 -12.82 -1.51
N GLY A 410 -21.16 -12.98 -0.79
CA GLY A 410 -21.23 -13.30 0.62
C GLY A 410 -21.14 -12.09 1.55
N SER A 411 -20.95 -10.89 1.03
CA SER A 411 -20.92 -9.68 1.85
C SER A 411 -22.33 -9.15 2.14
N VAL A 412 -22.44 -8.36 3.23
CA VAL A 412 -23.64 -7.60 3.54
C VAL A 412 -23.40 -6.15 3.14
N GLN A 413 -24.30 -5.59 2.34
CA GLN A 413 -24.22 -4.24 1.83
C GLN A 413 -25.47 -3.45 2.23
N GLU A 414 -25.32 -2.14 2.45
CA GLU A 414 -26.46 -1.23 2.66
C GLU A 414 -26.86 -0.59 1.35
N TYR A 415 -28.16 -0.68 1.04
CA TYR A 415 -28.75 -0.05 -0.12
C TYR A 415 -30.00 0.75 0.26
N GLU A 416 -30.33 1.74 -0.54
CA GLU A 416 -31.52 2.57 -0.38
C GLU A 416 -32.62 2.05 -1.30
N VAL A 417 -33.77 1.64 -0.72
CA VAL A 417 -34.97 1.33 -1.51
C VAL A 417 -35.54 2.62 -2.10
N ASP A 418 -36.26 2.54 -3.21
CA ASP A 418 -36.77 3.72 -3.91
C ASP A 418 -37.80 4.45 -3.04
N LYS A 419 -38.78 3.73 -2.52
CA LYS A 419 -39.80 4.23 -1.56
C LYS A 419 -40.37 3.06 -0.78
N TRP A 420 -40.91 3.35 0.39
CA TRP A 420 -41.71 2.37 1.12
C TRP A 420 -43.17 2.45 0.72
N GLU A 421 -43.83 1.31 0.65
CA GLU A 421 -45.26 1.17 0.41
C GLU A 421 -45.90 0.26 1.48
N ILE A 422 -47.12 0.59 1.86
CA ILE A 422 -47.94 -0.20 2.76
C ILE A 422 -49.33 -0.42 2.13
N ALA A 423 -50.00 -1.48 2.55
CA ALA A 423 -51.36 -1.72 2.10
C ALA A 423 -52.31 -0.57 2.50
N GLU A 424 -53.27 -0.21 1.65
CA GLU A 424 -54.22 0.86 1.92
C GLU A 424 -54.97 0.65 3.25
N ALA A 425 -55.30 -0.62 3.57
CA ALA A 425 -55.96 -1.02 4.80
C ALA A 425 -55.10 -0.75 6.08
N ASP A 426 -53.79 -0.62 5.91
CA ASP A 426 -52.86 -0.43 7.02
C ASP A 426 -52.51 1.04 7.28
N LYS A 427 -52.87 1.95 6.39
CA LYS A 427 -52.56 3.37 6.53
C LYS A 427 -53.09 3.98 7.83
N ALA A 428 -54.27 3.60 8.25
CA ALA A 428 -54.85 4.07 9.55
C ALA A 428 -54.02 3.62 10.75
N LYS A 429 -53.29 2.51 10.64
CA LYS A 429 -52.43 1.99 11.72
C LYS A 429 -51.18 2.81 11.97
N LEU A 430 -50.79 3.70 11.03
CA LEU A 430 -49.67 4.63 11.24
C LEU A 430 -49.86 5.58 12.42
N SER A 431 -51.12 5.85 12.79
CA SER A 431 -51.44 6.71 13.93
C SER A 431 -51.71 5.90 15.21
N VAL A 432 -51.64 4.59 15.18
CA VAL A 432 -51.98 3.73 16.32
C VAL A 432 -50.70 3.13 16.91
N ALA A 433 -50.32 3.58 18.07
CA ALA A 433 -49.18 3.09 18.82
C ALA A 433 -49.28 1.55 19.07
N GLY A 434 -48.14 0.84 19.03
CA GLY A 434 -48.08 -0.60 19.13
C GLY A 434 -48.35 -1.35 17.81
N SER A 435 -48.72 -0.65 16.75
CA SER A 435 -48.97 -1.26 15.45
C SER A 435 -47.69 -1.81 14.83
N ARG A 436 -47.83 -2.98 14.19
CA ARG A 436 -46.76 -3.60 13.34
C ARG A 436 -47.34 -3.69 11.93
N ILE A 437 -46.74 -2.98 11.00
CA ILE A 437 -47.26 -2.82 9.65
C ILE A 437 -46.26 -3.43 8.66
N PRO A 438 -46.62 -4.44 7.89
CA PRO A 438 -45.82 -4.90 6.78
C PRO A 438 -45.64 -3.79 5.75
N MET A 439 -44.41 -3.58 5.28
CA MET A 439 -44.13 -2.65 4.20
C MET A 439 -43.20 -3.27 3.19
N THR A 440 -43.27 -2.78 1.96
CA THR A 440 -42.42 -3.20 0.87
C THR A 440 -41.75 -2.01 0.21
N GLY A 441 -40.55 -2.24 -0.33
CA GLY A 441 -39.81 -1.25 -1.12
C GLY A 441 -39.14 -1.92 -2.32
N GLN A 442 -38.81 -1.16 -3.34
CA GLN A 442 -38.12 -1.69 -4.52
C GLN A 442 -36.62 -1.39 -4.41
N LEU A 443 -35.82 -2.40 -4.70
CA LEU A 443 -34.36 -2.30 -4.81
C LEU A 443 -33.90 -3.04 -6.06
N GLY A 444 -33.55 -2.30 -7.11
CA GLY A 444 -33.40 -2.92 -8.42
C GLY A 444 -34.71 -3.59 -8.86
N GLY A 445 -34.66 -4.74 -9.45
CA GLY A 445 -35.85 -5.52 -9.86
C GLY A 445 -36.53 -6.28 -8.71
N GLU A 446 -36.01 -6.21 -7.48
CA GLU A 446 -36.45 -7.04 -6.36
C GLU A 446 -37.33 -6.27 -5.37
N THR A 447 -38.36 -6.95 -4.82
CA THR A 447 -39.19 -6.40 -3.75
C THR A 447 -38.58 -6.76 -2.40
N ILE A 448 -38.27 -5.75 -1.62
CA ILE A 448 -37.71 -5.88 -0.27
C ILE A 448 -38.82 -5.71 0.77
N HIS A 449 -38.83 -6.59 1.78
CA HIS A 449 -39.81 -6.59 2.85
C HIS A 449 -39.25 -6.00 4.13
N ALA A 450 -40.06 -5.22 4.83
CA ALA A 450 -39.71 -4.72 6.14
C ALA A 450 -40.96 -4.64 7.03
N THR A 451 -40.74 -4.48 8.32
CA THR A 451 -41.80 -4.23 9.28
C THR A 451 -41.66 -2.84 9.86
N LEU A 452 -42.67 -2.03 9.73
CA LEU A 452 -42.76 -0.76 10.43
C LEU A 452 -43.43 -0.97 11.80
N VAL A 453 -42.77 -0.52 12.84
CA VAL A 453 -43.27 -0.55 14.21
C VAL A 453 -43.62 0.87 14.61
N VAL A 454 -44.87 1.11 14.93
CA VAL A 454 -45.35 2.39 15.47
C VAL A 454 -45.19 2.33 16.97
N GLU A 455 -44.28 3.12 17.53
CA GLU A 455 -43.99 3.08 18.97
C GLU A 455 -45.00 3.93 19.77
N GLU A 456 -45.40 3.39 20.93
CA GLU A 456 -46.21 4.17 21.86
C GLU A 456 -45.50 5.44 22.28
N GLY A 457 -46.26 6.56 22.28
CA GLY A 457 -45.69 7.88 22.48
C GLY A 457 -44.80 7.99 23.71
N ASN A 458 -43.66 8.32 23.43
CA ASN A 458 -42.62 8.91 24.22
C ASN A 458 -41.95 8.26 25.44
N PRO A 459 -42.02 7.13 25.93
CA PRO A 459 -40.86 6.58 26.64
C PRO A 459 -39.83 5.87 25.75
N ALA A 460 -40.17 5.62 24.51
CA ALA A 460 -39.31 4.82 23.60
C ALA A 460 -38.84 5.60 22.35
N ALA A 461 -39.29 6.81 22.14
CA ALA A 461 -38.81 7.64 21.02
C ALA A 461 -37.34 7.98 21.20
N PRO A 462 -36.49 7.69 20.19
CA PRO A 462 -35.08 8.00 20.29
C PRO A 462 -34.82 9.49 20.47
N VAL A 463 -34.12 9.85 21.54
CA VAL A 463 -33.66 11.22 21.75
C VAL A 463 -32.39 11.44 21.00
N VAL A 464 -32.43 12.21 19.90
CA VAL A 464 -31.25 12.58 19.12
C VAL A 464 -30.58 13.79 19.76
N PRO A 465 -29.30 13.69 20.15
CA PRO A 465 -28.60 14.83 20.75
C PRO A 465 -28.23 15.87 19.69
N THR A 466 -28.20 17.13 20.11
CA THR A 466 -27.48 18.16 19.38
C THR A 466 -26.00 18.02 19.68
N VAL A 467 -25.18 17.92 18.65
CA VAL A 467 -23.74 17.65 18.78
C VAL A 467 -22.94 18.72 18.06
N SER A 468 -21.84 19.14 18.65
CA SER A 468 -20.81 19.95 17.98
C SER A 468 -19.42 19.33 18.14
N VAL A 469 -18.57 19.58 17.19
CA VAL A 469 -17.15 19.11 17.15
C VAL A 469 -16.27 20.33 16.93
N GLY A 470 -15.45 20.67 17.91
CA GLY A 470 -14.61 21.87 17.84
C GLY A 470 -15.42 23.17 17.67
N GLY A 471 -16.67 23.20 18.18
CA GLY A 471 -17.60 24.31 18.05
C GLY A 471 -18.47 24.30 16.78
N GLU A 472 -18.20 23.42 15.80
CA GLU A 472 -19.01 23.27 14.58
C GLU A 472 -20.15 22.27 14.80
N ALA A 473 -21.37 22.62 14.39
CA ALA A 473 -22.53 21.74 14.51
C ALA A 473 -22.40 20.50 13.63
N VAL A 474 -22.77 19.35 14.19
CA VAL A 474 -22.83 18.06 13.47
C VAL A 474 -24.28 17.87 13.00
N THR A 475 -24.43 17.66 11.68
CA THR A 475 -25.72 17.33 11.07
C THR A 475 -25.74 15.85 10.63
N GLY A 476 -26.93 15.28 10.51
CA GLY A 476 -27.10 13.91 10.00
C GLY A 476 -26.96 12.80 11.03
N LEU A 477 -26.78 13.10 12.33
CA LEU A 477 -26.98 12.13 13.39
C LEU A 477 -28.48 11.85 13.55
N THR A 478 -28.83 10.59 13.54
CA THR A 478 -30.20 10.11 13.80
C THR A 478 -30.14 8.82 14.59
N SER A 479 -31.26 8.35 15.12
CA SER A 479 -31.32 7.04 15.77
C SER A 479 -31.03 5.87 14.80
N GLN A 480 -31.20 6.08 13.53
CA GLN A 480 -30.93 5.11 12.46
C GLN A 480 -29.48 5.22 11.96
N HIS A 481 -28.91 6.42 12.05
CA HIS A 481 -27.49 6.68 11.74
C HIS A 481 -26.82 7.31 12.96
N PRO A 482 -26.53 6.49 13.99
CA PRO A 482 -26.02 6.99 15.27
C PRO A 482 -24.53 7.37 15.23
N MET A 483 -23.87 7.20 14.09
CA MET A 483 -22.44 7.51 13.96
C MET A 483 -22.18 8.44 12.78
N GLN A 484 -21.30 9.41 12.99
CA GLN A 484 -20.78 10.30 11.96
C GLN A 484 -19.26 10.22 11.93
N TYR A 485 -18.70 10.46 10.76
CA TYR A 485 -17.25 10.45 10.55
C TYR A 485 -16.75 11.88 10.35
N ARG A 486 -15.56 12.17 10.89
CA ARG A 486 -14.84 13.43 10.69
C ARG A 486 -13.40 13.13 10.34
N THR A 487 -12.94 13.70 9.25
CA THR A 487 -11.54 13.58 8.82
C THR A 487 -10.72 14.69 9.44
N LEU A 488 -9.57 14.34 10.02
CA LEU A 488 -8.61 15.27 10.59
C LEU A 488 -7.33 15.26 9.74
N ALA A 489 -6.69 16.40 9.64
CA ALA A 489 -5.36 16.47 9.06
C ALA A 489 -4.38 15.65 9.90
N TYR A 490 -3.37 15.07 9.27
CA TYR A 490 -2.35 14.30 9.97
C TYR A 490 -1.68 15.09 11.10
N GLY A 491 -1.61 14.51 12.29
CA GLY A 491 -1.03 15.14 13.47
C GLY A 491 -1.87 16.24 14.10
N ALA A 492 -3.12 16.45 13.62
CA ALA A 492 -4.02 17.40 14.25
C ALA A 492 -4.48 16.89 15.62
N SER A 493 -4.66 17.82 16.56
CA SER A 493 -5.25 17.49 17.86
C SER A 493 -6.72 17.09 17.70
N LEU A 494 -7.17 16.12 18.49
CA LEU A 494 -8.58 15.73 18.53
C LEU A 494 -9.45 16.90 19.02
N PRO A 495 -10.45 17.33 18.22
CA PRO A 495 -11.34 18.37 18.65
C PRO A 495 -12.30 17.87 19.73
N GLU A 496 -12.70 18.75 20.62
CA GLU A 496 -13.69 18.46 21.66
C GLU A 496 -15.07 18.18 21.03
N VAL A 497 -15.73 17.14 21.52
CA VAL A 497 -17.11 16.81 21.17
C VAL A 497 -18.02 17.24 22.32
N VAL A 498 -18.96 18.13 22.03
CA VAL A 498 -19.97 18.58 22.97
C VAL A 498 -21.34 18.11 22.50
N ALA A 499 -22.13 17.56 23.41
CA ALA A 499 -23.47 17.11 23.09
C ALA A 499 -24.47 17.49 24.19
N SER A 500 -25.70 17.80 23.78
CA SER A 500 -26.80 18.05 24.67
C SER A 500 -28.11 17.53 24.08
N ALA A 501 -29.09 17.27 24.93
CA ALA A 501 -30.43 16.89 24.50
C ALA A 501 -31.46 17.41 25.49
N GLU A 502 -32.64 17.82 25.00
CA GLU A 502 -33.77 18.12 25.87
C GLU A 502 -34.33 16.84 26.50
N ASN A 503 -34.70 16.91 27.77
CA ASN A 503 -35.28 15.80 28.52
C ASN A 503 -34.45 14.52 28.57
N ALA A 504 -33.13 14.63 28.44
CA ALA A 504 -32.20 13.50 28.58
C ALA A 504 -30.93 13.95 29.33
N ASP A 505 -30.32 13.00 30.01
CA ASP A 505 -28.96 13.16 30.53
C ASP A 505 -27.98 12.69 29.46
N VAL A 506 -27.01 13.54 29.12
CA VAL A 506 -26.04 13.28 28.09
C VAL A 506 -24.65 13.17 28.68
N THR A 507 -23.97 12.06 28.40
CA THR A 507 -22.56 11.84 28.78
C THR A 507 -21.71 11.65 27.52
N VAL A 508 -20.65 12.44 27.41
CA VAL A 508 -19.70 12.31 26.30
C VAL A 508 -18.38 11.73 26.81
N VAL A 509 -17.97 10.62 26.23
CA VAL A 509 -16.61 10.10 26.37
C VAL A 509 -15.82 10.59 25.16
N GLN A 510 -14.84 11.45 25.40
CA GLN A 510 -14.06 12.09 24.34
C GLN A 510 -13.23 11.06 23.56
N ALA A 511 -12.98 11.39 22.30
CA ALA A 511 -12.09 10.60 21.47
C ALA A 511 -10.66 10.62 22.01
N SER A 512 -9.98 9.50 21.90
CA SER A 512 -8.57 9.33 22.25
C SER A 512 -7.94 8.20 21.43
N ALA A 513 -6.63 8.13 21.38
CA ALA A 513 -5.94 7.00 20.76
C ALA A 513 -6.32 5.67 21.43
N ALA A 514 -6.54 5.68 22.75
CA ALA A 514 -6.89 4.48 23.52
C ALA A 514 -8.28 3.91 23.17
N ASN A 515 -9.21 4.74 22.71
CA ASN A 515 -10.55 4.30 22.29
C ASN A 515 -10.75 4.32 20.76
N GLY A 516 -9.67 4.25 20.00
CA GLY A 516 -9.69 4.18 18.55
C GLY A 516 -10.15 5.46 17.87
N MET A 517 -9.86 6.64 18.45
CA MET A 517 -10.23 7.94 17.91
C MET A 517 -11.74 8.16 17.82
N ARG A 518 -12.52 7.55 18.72
CA ARG A 518 -13.98 7.63 18.77
C ARG A 518 -14.46 8.40 19.99
N ALA A 519 -15.27 9.43 19.78
CA ALA A 519 -16.08 10.01 20.84
C ALA A 519 -17.43 9.31 20.91
N SER A 520 -17.80 8.83 22.09
CA SER A 520 -19.08 8.15 22.33
C SER A 520 -20.00 9.04 23.15
N ILE A 521 -21.25 9.15 22.71
CA ILE A 521 -22.27 10.02 23.30
C ILE A 521 -23.40 9.13 23.81
N TYR A 522 -23.56 9.08 25.11
CA TYR A 522 -24.59 8.31 25.78
C TYR A 522 -25.76 9.26 26.16
N VAL A 523 -26.96 8.93 25.73
CA VAL A 523 -28.16 9.70 25.91
C VAL A 523 -29.18 8.85 26.70
N GLN A 524 -29.44 9.24 27.95
CA GLN A 524 -30.41 8.58 28.79
C GLN A 524 -31.65 9.46 28.92
N PRO A 525 -32.78 9.10 28.29
CA PRO A 525 -34.03 9.85 28.45
C PRO A 525 -34.50 9.88 29.90
N LYS A 526 -34.95 11.05 30.38
CA LYS A 526 -35.43 11.27 31.76
C LYS A 526 -36.81 10.67 32.03
N ASP A 527 -37.51 10.33 30.98
CA ASP A 527 -38.82 9.67 31.03
C ASP A 527 -38.73 8.12 31.18
N GLY A 528 -37.51 7.58 31.39
CA GLY A 528 -37.29 6.16 31.54
C GLY A 528 -37.11 5.40 30.24
N GLY A 529 -36.95 6.08 29.12
CA GLY A 529 -36.60 5.47 27.82
C GLY A 529 -35.26 4.76 27.83
N SER A 530 -35.03 3.88 26.88
CA SER A 530 -33.80 3.12 26.77
C SER A 530 -32.57 3.99 26.49
N LEU A 531 -31.45 3.67 27.12
CA LEU A 531 -30.14 4.29 26.83
C LEU A 531 -29.81 4.15 25.34
N GLN A 532 -29.43 5.25 24.75
CA GLN A 532 -29.00 5.33 23.35
C GLN A 532 -27.56 5.78 23.24
N THR A 533 -26.87 5.27 22.24
CA THR A 533 -25.47 5.63 22.01
C THR A 533 -25.29 6.18 20.61
N TYR A 534 -24.66 7.34 20.53
CA TYR A 534 -24.22 7.97 19.29
C TYR A 534 -22.70 8.08 19.28
N ALA A 535 -22.10 8.30 18.14
CA ALA A 535 -20.65 8.40 18.05
C ALA A 535 -20.18 9.37 16.98
N ILE A 536 -19.03 9.99 17.24
CA ILE A 536 -18.21 10.66 16.23
C ILE A 536 -16.92 9.89 16.09
N GLN A 537 -16.69 9.33 14.92
CA GLN A 537 -15.46 8.63 14.60
C GLN A 537 -14.53 9.58 13.85
N PHE A 538 -13.35 9.84 14.43
CA PHE A 538 -12.31 10.58 13.73
C PHE A 538 -11.46 9.65 12.90
N LEU A 539 -11.14 10.11 11.69
CA LEU A 539 -10.23 9.44 10.75
C LEU A 539 -9.11 10.43 10.46
N GLU A 540 -7.87 10.00 10.67
CA GLU A 540 -6.72 10.83 10.36
C GLU A 540 -6.39 10.67 8.86
N GLU A 541 -6.17 11.78 8.15
CA GLU A 541 -5.65 11.73 6.79
C GLU A 541 -4.26 11.10 6.82
N ALA A 542 -3.94 10.34 5.80
CA ALA A 542 -2.57 9.87 5.61
C ALA A 542 -1.63 11.09 5.56
N PRO A 543 -0.42 11.02 6.17
CA PRO A 543 0.52 12.10 6.08
C PRO A 543 0.74 12.45 4.62
N LYS A 544 0.63 13.74 4.28
CA LYS A 544 1.08 14.23 2.98
C LYS A 544 2.59 14.06 2.98
N ILE A 545 3.05 13.02 2.34
CA ILE A 545 4.47 12.88 2.03
C ILE A 545 4.69 13.87 0.89
N ASP A 546 5.21 15.04 1.21
CA ASP A 546 5.74 15.94 0.20
C ASP A 546 6.98 15.24 -0.38
N HIS A 547 6.81 14.66 -1.55
CA HIS A 547 7.86 14.00 -2.32
C HIS A 547 8.73 15.04 -3.03
#